data_1f4360430b9626c0d4e2085305f4e2ad
#
_entry.id   1f4360430b9626c0d4e2085305f4e2ad
#
_cell.length_a   1.000
_cell.length_b   1.000
_cell.length_c   1.000
_cell.angle_alpha   90.00
_cell.angle_beta   90.00
_cell.angle_gamma   90.00
#
_symmetry.space_group_name_H-M   'P 1'
#
loop_
_entity.id
_entity.type
_entity.pdbx_description
1 polymer ?
#
loop_
_entity_poly.entity_id
_entity_poly.type
_entity_poly.pdbx_seq_one_letter_code
_entity_poly.pdbx_strand_id
1 'polypeptide(L)'
;AHVLPEDGFQMEVGGKMYTEKEAAGQALIECCKKWKGDVIQDAVTYRGMSASLAFDAGSRTYWLNMHGNMTYSVELGNDPRGNITRIDNRLARVPDNLEKARMELQGLKQQEKAAKEELEKPFAQEAELVEKRMRLAQLNSELNIDDKAQIEAAIEDAQDVPSIREQLRVPCEKGKNKIMQNQEER
;
A
#
# COMPACT_ATOMS: atom_id res chain seq x y z
N ALA A 1 -4.68 23.66 5.41
CA ALA A 1 -4.45 24.41 4.18
C ALA A 1 -3.12 25.09 4.33
N HIS A 2 -2.09 24.64 3.59
CA HIS A 2 -0.79 25.32 3.54
C HIS A 2 -0.95 26.53 2.64
N VAL A 3 -1.22 27.66 3.27
CA VAL A 3 -1.40 28.95 2.59
C VAL A 3 -0.05 29.36 2.01
N LEU A 4 -0.02 29.67 0.73
CA LEU A 4 1.07 30.44 0.14
C LEU A 4 1.16 31.75 0.94
N PRO A 5 2.32 32.13 1.48
CA PRO A 5 2.42 33.45 2.07
C PRO A 5 2.09 34.48 1.00
N GLU A 6 1.17 35.38 1.30
CA GLU A 6 0.77 36.49 0.40
C GLU A 6 1.97 37.43 0.11
N ASP A 7 3.03 37.35 0.92
CA ASP A 7 4.17 38.24 0.94
C ASP A 7 5.49 37.65 0.34
N GLY A 8 5.37 36.91 -0.74
CA GLY A 8 6.58 36.49 -1.44
C GLY A 8 7.21 35.18 -0.93
N PHE A 9 8.36 34.82 -1.52
CA PHE A 9 9.07 33.59 -1.15
C PHE A 9 9.83 33.77 0.17
N GLN A 10 9.65 32.85 1.11
CA GLN A 10 10.41 32.76 2.35
C GLN A 10 10.73 31.29 2.67
N MET A 11 12.00 31.03 2.95
CA MET A 11 12.50 29.70 3.31
C MET A 11 13.60 29.82 4.34
N GLU A 12 13.53 29.06 5.40
CA GLU A 12 14.59 28.95 6.39
C GLU A 12 15.46 27.73 6.06
N VAL A 13 16.78 27.92 6.02
CA VAL A 13 17.74 26.83 5.80
C VAL A 13 18.86 26.98 6.83
N GLY A 14 19.06 25.96 7.66
CA GLY A 14 20.09 25.96 8.69
C GLY A 14 19.99 27.12 9.68
N GLY A 15 18.75 27.51 10.04
CA GLY A 15 18.48 28.62 10.97
C GLY A 15 18.59 30.03 10.37
N LYS A 16 18.78 30.14 9.06
CA LYS A 16 18.84 31.42 8.37
C LYS A 16 17.70 31.58 7.37
N MET A 17 17.00 32.72 7.41
CA MET A 17 15.88 33.03 6.51
C MET A 17 16.39 33.56 5.16
N TYR A 18 15.80 33.09 4.09
CA TYR A 18 16.05 33.50 2.70
C TYR A 18 14.77 33.97 2.04
N THR A 19 14.81 35.05 1.31
CA THR A 19 13.68 35.62 0.57
C THR A 19 13.82 35.44 -0.95
N GLU A 20 14.96 34.96 -1.40
CA GLU A 20 15.22 34.67 -2.81
C GLU A 20 15.40 33.18 -3.04
N LYS A 21 14.72 32.64 -4.07
CA LYS A 21 14.73 31.21 -4.40
C LYS A 21 16.13 30.68 -4.69
N GLU A 22 16.93 31.46 -5.39
CA GLU A 22 18.28 31.04 -5.79
C GLU A 22 19.21 30.99 -4.56
N ALA A 23 19.17 32.02 -3.70
CA ALA A 23 19.93 32.04 -2.47
C ALA A 23 19.56 30.92 -1.50
N ALA A 24 18.27 30.63 -1.36
CA ALA A 24 17.78 29.53 -0.55
C ALA A 24 18.23 28.16 -1.11
N GLY A 25 18.13 27.97 -2.43
CA GLY A 25 18.59 26.76 -3.11
C GLY A 25 20.09 26.53 -2.99
N GLN A 26 20.89 27.61 -3.08
CA GLN A 26 22.35 27.56 -2.86
C GLN A 26 22.65 27.15 -1.40
N ALA A 27 21.99 27.77 -0.43
CA ALA A 27 22.16 27.45 0.98
C ALA A 27 21.78 25.96 1.26
N LEU A 28 20.75 25.46 0.61
CA LEU A 28 20.32 24.06 0.71
C LEU A 28 21.43 23.12 0.19
N ILE A 29 22.02 23.41 -0.96
CA ILE A 29 23.11 22.61 -1.54
C ILE A 29 24.36 22.67 -0.64
N GLU A 30 24.68 23.84 -0.09
CA GLU A 30 25.79 23.99 0.84
C GLU A 30 25.56 23.22 2.14
N CYS A 31 24.32 23.19 2.65
CA CYS A 31 23.95 22.41 3.80
C CYS A 31 24.17 20.92 3.51
N CYS A 32 23.76 20.42 2.34
CA CYS A 32 24.01 19.06 1.90
C CYS A 32 25.50 18.73 1.81
N LYS A 33 26.32 19.61 1.24
CA LYS A 33 27.79 19.40 1.09
C LYS A 33 28.56 19.42 2.40
N LYS A 34 28.13 20.20 3.37
CA LYS A 34 28.77 20.29 4.70
C LYS A 34 28.40 19.11 5.58
N TRP A 35 27.35 18.39 5.24
CA TRP A 35 26.82 17.30 6.01
C TRP A 35 27.62 16.00 5.84
N LYS A 36 27.90 15.32 6.94
CA LYS A 36 28.66 14.05 7.00
C LYS A 36 27.95 13.01 7.85
N GLY A 37 26.62 12.94 7.79
CA GLY A 37 25.83 12.00 8.57
C GLY A 37 24.67 11.40 7.77
N ASP A 38 23.82 10.58 8.41
CA ASP A 38 22.72 9.94 7.72
C ASP A 38 21.48 10.82 7.57
N VAL A 39 21.12 11.62 8.57
CA VAL A 39 19.92 12.51 8.55
C VAL A 39 20.18 13.80 9.35
N ILE A 40 19.80 14.97 8.80
CA ILE A 40 19.66 16.24 9.55
C ILE A 40 18.18 16.48 9.82
N GLN A 41 17.79 16.47 11.08
CA GLN A 41 16.44 16.86 11.50
C GLN A 41 16.28 18.38 11.44
N ASP A 42 15.09 18.84 11.04
CA ASP A 42 14.69 20.27 11.04
C ASP A 42 15.69 21.24 10.38
N ALA A 43 16.35 20.76 9.32
CA ALA A 43 17.34 21.54 8.58
C ALA A 43 16.72 22.69 7.80
N VAL A 44 15.44 22.58 7.47
CA VAL A 44 14.71 23.49 6.58
C VAL A 44 13.30 23.70 7.10
N THR A 45 12.83 24.98 7.04
CA THR A 45 11.43 25.32 7.24
C THR A 45 10.90 26.01 6.00
N TYR A 46 9.85 25.47 5.40
CA TYR A 46 9.22 26.05 4.22
C TYR A 46 7.70 25.90 4.25
N ARG A 47 6.97 27.00 4.02
CA ARG A 47 5.48 27.04 4.03
C ARG A 47 4.89 26.42 5.31
N GLY A 48 5.50 26.65 6.46
CA GLY A 48 5.03 26.13 7.75
C GLY A 48 5.28 24.64 7.99
N MET A 49 6.06 23.99 7.11
CA MET A 49 6.50 22.61 7.30
C MET A 49 7.98 22.57 7.63
N SER A 50 8.37 21.79 8.63
CA SER A 50 9.76 21.43 8.87
C SER A 50 10.20 20.35 7.88
N ALA A 51 11.48 20.32 7.56
CA ALA A 51 12.02 19.30 6.68
C ALA A 51 13.38 18.83 7.15
N SER A 52 13.61 17.53 7.00
CA SER A 52 14.88 16.87 7.23
C SER A 52 15.62 16.61 5.92
N LEU A 53 16.96 16.66 5.96
CA LEU A 53 17.82 16.25 4.87
C LEU A 53 18.32 14.83 5.13
N ALA A 54 18.24 13.98 4.13
CA ALA A 54 18.76 12.62 4.14
C ALA A 54 19.67 12.39 2.93
N PHE A 55 20.71 11.57 3.10
CA PHE A 55 21.58 11.14 2.01
C PHE A 55 21.35 9.66 1.72
N ASP A 56 21.06 9.35 0.47
CA ASP A 56 21.00 7.98 0.00
C ASP A 56 22.35 7.58 -0.61
N ALA A 57 23.05 6.70 0.10
CA ALA A 57 24.36 6.20 -0.32
C ALA A 57 24.30 5.32 -1.57
N GLY A 58 23.18 4.67 -1.84
CA GLY A 58 22.99 3.81 -3.01
C GLY A 58 22.91 4.61 -4.31
N SER A 59 22.07 5.64 -4.34
CA SER A 59 21.91 6.53 -5.48
C SER A 59 22.87 7.72 -5.47
N ARG A 60 23.56 7.97 -4.34
CA ARG A 60 24.41 9.16 -4.08
C ARG A 60 23.65 10.47 -4.24
N THR A 61 22.37 10.48 -3.84
CA THR A 61 21.51 11.63 -3.94
C THR A 61 21.08 12.13 -2.56
N TYR A 62 20.79 13.43 -2.46
CA TYR A 62 20.21 14.02 -1.27
C TYR A 62 18.72 14.13 -1.41
N TRP A 63 18.00 13.84 -0.34
CA TRP A 63 16.56 13.92 -0.25
C TRP A 63 16.16 14.94 0.81
N LEU A 64 15.23 15.82 0.46
CA LEU A 64 14.53 16.68 1.39
C LEU A 64 13.19 16.03 1.75
N ASN A 65 13.01 15.68 3.01
CA ASN A 65 11.78 15.09 3.53
C ASN A 65 11.03 16.15 4.33
N MET A 66 9.97 16.68 3.74
CA MET A 66 9.10 17.68 4.38
C MET A 66 8.06 16.98 5.25
N HIS A 67 7.96 17.41 6.50
CA HIS A 67 7.08 16.82 7.52
C HIS A 67 5.82 17.66 7.66
N GLY A 68 4.69 17.07 7.30
CA GLY A 68 3.34 17.58 7.48
C GLY A 68 2.44 16.46 8.04
N ASN A 69 1.19 16.41 7.64
CA ASN A 69 0.33 15.26 7.93
C ASN A 69 0.85 13.97 7.29
N MET A 70 1.62 14.11 6.23
CA MET A 70 2.40 13.05 5.57
C MET A 70 3.80 13.58 5.30
N THR A 71 4.74 12.67 5.04
CA THR A 71 6.09 13.04 4.60
C THR A 71 6.14 13.16 3.08
N TYR A 72 6.64 14.30 2.60
CA TYR A 72 6.79 14.58 1.18
C TYR A 72 8.29 14.64 0.84
N SER A 73 8.77 13.62 0.16
CA SER A 73 10.18 13.52 -0.24
C SER A 73 10.41 14.17 -1.60
N VAL A 74 11.50 14.94 -1.69
CA VAL A 74 11.96 15.60 -2.91
C VAL A 74 13.45 15.32 -3.09
N GLU A 75 13.82 14.81 -4.24
CA GLU A 75 15.21 14.60 -4.62
C GLU A 75 15.87 15.94 -4.96
N LEU A 76 17.03 16.21 -4.34
CA LEU A 76 17.81 17.42 -4.56
C LEU A 76 18.89 17.18 -5.60
N GLY A 77 19.02 18.12 -6.53
CA GLY A 77 20.06 18.14 -7.54
C GLY A 77 21.08 19.25 -7.31
N ASN A 78 21.91 19.48 -8.33
CA ASN A 78 22.97 20.51 -8.28
C ASN A 78 22.48 21.91 -8.70
N ASP A 79 21.27 22.05 -9.21
CA ASP A 79 20.70 23.34 -9.58
C ASP A 79 19.93 23.98 -8.42
N PRO A 80 20.37 25.11 -7.88
CA PRO A 80 19.75 25.78 -6.74
C PRO A 80 18.29 26.14 -7.00
N ARG A 81 17.98 26.76 -8.12
CA ARG A 81 16.64 27.21 -8.48
C ARG A 81 15.72 26.02 -8.81
N GLY A 82 16.29 25.02 -9.48
CA GLY A 82 15.57 23.79 -9.81
C GLY A 82 15.14 23.02 -8.58
N ASN A 83 15.93 23.00 -7.51
CA ASN A 83 15.56 22.37 -6.24
C ASN A 83 14.31 23.03 -5.63
N ILE A 84 14.27 24.37 -5.57
CA ILE A 84 13.10 25.10 -5.06
C ILE A 84 11.86 24.83 -5.94
N THR A 85 12.06 24.82 -7.25
CA THR A 85 10.97 24.51 -8.19
C THR A 85 10.42 23.08 -8.00
N ARG A 86 11.29 22.10 -7.75
CA ARG A 86 10.86 20.70 -7.44
C ARG A 86 10.06 20.64 -6.14
N ILE A 87 10.50 21.37 -5.10
CA ILE A 87 9.80 21.48 -3.83
C ILE A 87 8.42 22.12 -4.05
N ASP A 88 8.35 23.26 -4.74
CA ASP A 88 7.10 23.94 -5.06
C ASP A 88 6.13 23.03 -5.83
N ASN A 89 6.61 22.32 -6.86
CA ASN A 89 5.82 21.41 -7.66
C ASN A 89 5.33 20.21 -6.85
N ARG A 90 6.15 19.70 -5.92
CA ARG A 90 5.73 18.60 -5.05
C ARG A 90 4.59 19.01 -4.14
N LEU A 91 4.68 20.20 -3.55
CA LEU A 91 3.64 20.75 -2.68
C LEU A 91 2.36 21.12 -3.45
N ALA A 92 2.52 21.69 -4.65
CA ALA A 92 1.37 22.04 -5.50
C ALA A 92 0.52 20.83 -5.91
N ARG A 93 1.13 19.64 -6.02
CA ARG A 93 0.42 18.40 -6.34
C ARG A 93 -0.31 17.75 -5.17
N VAL A 94 -0.13 18.24 -3.95
CA VAL A 94 -0.75 17.64 -2.76
C VAL A 94 -2.28 17.68 -2.81
N PRO A 95 -2.95 18.78 -3.19
CA PRO A 95 -4.41 18.82 -3.31
C PRO A 95 -4.93 17.80 -4.33
N ASP A 96 -4.31 17.74 -5.52
CA ASP A 96 -4.73 16.83 -6.60
C ASP A 96 -4.55 15.36 -6.19
N ASN A 97 -3.44 15.06 -5.52
CA ASN A 97 -3.19 13.69 -5.00
C ASN A 97 -4.20 13.32 -3.91
N LEU A 98 -4.58 14.28 -3.06
CA LEU A 98 -5.59 14.05 -2.03
C LEU A 98 -6.95 13.75 -2.67
N GLU A 99 -7.33 14.48 -3.71
CA GLU A 99 -8.58 14.25 -4.42
C GLU A 99 -8.59 12.89 -5.11
N LYS A 100 -7.52 12.54 -5.81
CA LYS A 100 -7.34 11.21 -6.42
C LYS A 100 -7.46 10.09 -5.38
N ALA A 101 -6.75 10.21 -4.25
CA ALA A 101 -6.82 9.22 -3.18
C ALA A 101 -8.23 9.09 -2.57
N ARG A 102 -8.98 10.19 -2.48
CA ARG A 102 -10.39 10.16 -2.02
C ARG A 102 -11.29 9.43 -3.02
N MET A 103 -11.13 9.69 -4.31
CA MET A 103 -11.90 9.01 -5.36
C MET A 103 -11.58 7.50 -5.40
N GLU A 104 -10.32 7.14 -5.28
CA GLU A 104 -9.88 5.74 -5.19
C GLU A 104 -10.45 5.04 -3.95
N LEU A 105 -10.39 5.68 -2.79
CA LEU A 105 -10.98 5.15 -1.56
C LEU A 105 -12.49 4.94 -1.71
N GLN A 106 -13.19 5.88 -2.34
CA GLN A 106 -14.62 5.74 -2.60
C GLN A 106 -14.92 4.56 -3.54
N GLY A 107 -14.12 4.41 -4.60
CA GLY A 107 -14.22 3.28 -5.53
C GLY A 107 -14.00 1.94 -4.84
N LEU A 108 -12.94 1.84 -4.01
CA LEU A 108 -12.65 0.63 -3.22
C LEU A 108 -13.76 0.29 -2.24
N LYS A 109 -14.36 1.28 -1.57
CA LYS A 109 -15.52 1.06 -0.68
C LYS A 109 -16.74 0.55 -1.44
N GLN A 110 -16.98 1.03 -2.65
CA GLN A 110 -18.07 0.52 -3.50
C GLN A 110 -17.82 -0.91 -3.95
N GLN A 111 -16.58 -1.24 -4.33
CA GLN A 111 -16.18 -2.61 -4.69
C GLN A 111 -16.30 -3.57 -3.49
N GLU A 112 -15.85 -3.12 -2.31
CA GLU A 112 -16.00 -3.90 -1.08
C GLU A 112 -17.48 -4.20 -0.78
N LYS A 113 -18.35 -3.20 -0.91
CA LYS A 113 -19.79 -3.36 -0.70
C LYS A 113 -20.38 -4.36 -1.71
N ALA A 114 -20.08 -4.19 -2.99
CA ALA A 114 -20.55 -5.09 -4.04
C ALA A 114 -20.05 -6.53 -3.83
N ALA A 115 -18.79 -6.71 -3.43
CA ALA A 115 -18.24 -8.02 -3.13
C ALA A 115 -18.93 -8.66 -1.91
N LYS A 116 -19.24 -7.89 -0.87
CA LYS A 116 -20.01 -8.39 0.28
C LYS A 116 -21.42 -8.82 -0.13
N GLU A 117 -22.11 -8.01 -0.93
CA GLU A 117 -23.44 -8.35 -1.46
C GLU A 117 -23.40 -9.60 -2.34
N GLU A 118 -22.35 -9.79 -3.13
CA GLU A 118 -22.17 -10.99 -3.95
C GLU A 118 -21.91 -12.24 -3.11
N LEU A 119 -21.11 -12.10 -2.04
CA LEU A 119 -20.88 -13.19 -1.07
C LEU A 119 -22.16 -13.58 -0.30
N GLU A 120 -23.10 -12.66 -0.17
CA GLU A 120 -24.39 -12.94 0.48
C GLU A 120 -25.39 -13.69 -0.44
N LYS A 121 -25.19 -13.64 -1.74
CA LYS A 121 -26.03 -14.39 -2.68
C LYS A 121 -25.73 -15.89 -2.58
N PRO A 122 -26.75 -16.75 -2.55
CA PRO A 122 -26.53 -18.18 -2.63
C PRO A 122 -25.88 -18.52 -3.99
N PHE A 123 -24.92 -19.42 -3.96
CA PHE A 123 -24.28 -19.87 -5.20
C PHE A 123 -25.33 -20.53 -6.10
N ALA A 124 -25.54 -19.96 -7.30
CA ALA A 124 -26.65 -20.36 -8.18
C ALA A 124 -26.63 -21.86 -8.56
N GLN A 125 -25.46 -22.51 -8.54
CA GLN A 125 -25.25 -23.90 -8.87
C GLN A 125 -25.13 -24.81 -7.65
N GLU A 126 -25.36 -24.31 -6.43
CA GLU A 126 -25.23 -25.11 -5.19
C GLU A 126 -26.24 -26.25 -5.15
N ALA A 127 -27.47 -25.96 -5.55
CA ALA A 127 -28.53 -26.99 -5.64
C ALA A 127 -28.18 -28.09 -6.66
N GLU A 128 -27.66 -27.72 -7.82
CA GLU A 128 -27.21 -28.66 -8.85
C GLU A 128 -26.01 -29.51 -8.38
N LEU A 129 -25.10 -28.90 -7.63
CA LEU A 129 -23.94 -29.59 -7.05
C LEU A 129 -24.40 -30.64 -6.03
N VAL A 130 -25.36 -30.30 -5.16
CA VAL A 130 -25.93 -31.21 -4.18
C VAL A 130 -26.64 -32.37 -4.90
N GLU A 131 -27.47 -32.10 -5.91
CA GLU A 131 -28.15 -33.13 -6.70
C GLU A 131 -27.15 -34.07 -7.39
N LYS A 132 -26.09 -33.53 -8.03
CA LYS A 132 -25.07 -34.36 -8.66
C LYS A 132 -24.28 -35.21 -7.67
N ARG A 133 -24.00 -34.70 -6.47
CA ARG A 133 -23.35 -35.46 -5.40
C ARG A 133 -24.22 -36.58 -4.90
N MET A 134 -25.51 -36.33 -4.67
CA MET A 134 -26.47 -37.39 -4.30
C MET A 134 -26.56 -38.47 -5.39
N ARG A 135 -26.61 -38.08 -6.65
CA ARG A 135 -26.66 -39.04 -7.76
C ARG A 135 -25.38 -39.86 -7.86
N LEU A 136 -24.22 -39.24 -7.63
CA LEU A 136 -22.93 -39.95 -7.59
C LEU A 136 -22.89 -40.97 -6.44
N ALA A 137 -23.35 -40.60 -5.25
CA ALA A 137 -23.42 -41.48 -4.10
C ALA A 137 -24.35 -42.66 -4.37
N GLN A 138 -25.53 -42.41 -5.00
CA GLN A 138 -26.47 -43.44 -5.39
C GLN A 138 -25.87 -44.43 -6.43
N LEU A 139 -25.18 -43.92 -7.46
CA LEU A 139 -24.51 -44.74 -8.46
C LEU A 139 -23.36 -45.56 -7.86
N ASN A 140 -22.58 -44.99 -6.95
CA ASN A 140 -21.55 -45.73 -6.23
C ASN A 140 -22.17 -46.85 -5.37
N SER A 141 -23.31 -46.57 -4.75
CA SER A 141 -24.07 -47.57 -4.01
C SER A 141 -24.58 -48.71 -4.91
N GLU A 142 -25.07 -48.38 -6.11
CA GLU A 142 -25.54 -49.38 -7.09
C GLU A 142 -24.38 -50.22 -7.66
N LEU A 143 -23.18 -49.65 -7.78
CA LEU A 143 -21.97 -50.30 -8.29
C LEU A 143 -21.24 -51.14 -7.26
N ASN A 144 -21.30 -50.78 -5.97
CA ASN A 144 -20.63 -51.48 -4.85
C ASN A 144 -21.64 -52.26 -4.01
N ILE A 145 -22.27 -53.28 -4.58
CA ILE A 145 -23.29 -54.10 -3.92
C ILE A 145 -22.74 -54.85 -2.70
N ASP A 146 -21.42 -55.00 -2.57
CA ASP A 146 -20.79 -55.84 -1.52
C ASP A 146 -20.28 -55.05 -0.29
N ASP A 147 -20.26 -53.70 -0.25
CA ASP A 147 -19.71 -52.93 0.84
C ASP A 147 -20.71 -51.95 1.46
N LYS A 148 -21.73 -52.49 2.18
CA LYS A 148 -22.74 -51.65 2.87
C LYS A 148 -22.14 -50.63 3.88
N ALA A 149 -21.03 -50.96 4.52
CA ALA A 149 -20.41 -50.07 5.52
C ALA A 149 -19.73 -48.83 4.92
N GLN A 150 -19.20 -48.90 3.70
CA GLN A 150 -18.62 -47.76 2.99
C GLN A 150 -19.68 -46.83 2.38
N ILE A 151 -20.86 -47.35 2.13
CA ILE A 151 -21.99 -46.61 1.55
C ILE A 151 -22.63 -45.67 2.56
N GLU A 152 -22.82 -46.12 3.81
CA GLU A 152 -23.35 -45.28 4.88
C GLU A 152 -22.39 -44.14 5.21
N ALA A 153 -21.09 -44.40 5.27
CA ALA A 153 -20.03 -43.36 5.48
C ALA A 153 -19.98 -42.34 4.32
N ALA A 154 -20.16 -42.79 3.06
CA ALA A 154 -20.15 -41.90 1.90
C ALA A 154 -21.41 -41.00 1.79
N ILE A 155 -22.55 -41.48 2.33
CA ILE A 155 -23.79 -40.69 2.39
C ILE A 155 -23.73 -39.66 3.52
N GLU A 156 -23.18 -40.00 4.68
CA GLU A 156 -22.92 -39.05 5.78
C GLU A 156 -21.93 -37.99 5.36
N ASP A 157 -20.81 -38.33 4.71
CA ASP A 157 -19.83 -37.38 4.17
C ASP A 157 -20.42 -36.42 3.10
N ALA A 158 -21.37 -36.91 2.29
CA ALA A 158 -22.04 -36.09 1.27
C ALA A 158 -23.04 -35.07 1.87
N GLN A 159 -23.60 -35.36 3.05
CA GLN A 159 -24.50 -34.45 3.77
C GLN A 159 -23.77 -33.44 4.68
N ASP A 160 -22.56 -33.76 5.11
CA ASP A 160 -21.78 -32.94 6.05
C ASP A 160 -20.72 -32.04 5.36
N VAL A 161 -20.72 -32.02 4.01
CA VAL A 161 -19.80 -31.11 3.28
C VAL A 161 -20.30 -29.67 3.42
N PRO A 162 -19.52 -28.79 4.07
CA PRO A 162 -19.92 -27.40 4.22
C PRO A 162 -20.18 -26.74 2.86
N SER A 163 -21.21 -25.92 2.79
CA SER A 163 -21.57 -25.13 1.62
C SER A 163 -20.34 -24.40 1.08
N ILE A 164 -20.24 -24.21 -0.24
CA ILE A 164 -19.17 -23.41 -0.88
C ILE A 164 -19.04 -22.04 -0.19
N ARG A 165 -20.17 -21.48 0.26
CA ARG A 165 -20.20 -20.23 1.04
C ARG A 165 -19.51 -20.36 2.40
N GLU A 166 -19.60 -21.48 3.05
CA GLU A 166 -18.95 -21.76 4.32
C GLU A 166 -17.46 -22.01 4.16
N GLN A 167 -17.06 -22.70 3.10
CA GLN A 167 -15.65 -22.91 2.73
C GLN A 167 -14.94 -21.59 2.37
N LEU A 168 -15.61 -20.63 1.73
CA LEU A 168 -15.09 -19.32 1.41
C LEU A 168 -15.01 -18.38 2.63
N ARG A 169 -15.68 -18.67 3.73
CA ARG A 169 -15.59 -17.93 5.00
C ARG A 169 -14.37 -18.28 5.85
N VAL A 170 -13.73 -19.41 5.58
CA VAL A 170 -12.50 -19.79 6.26
C VAL A 170 -11.41 -18.82 5.83
N PRO A 171 -10.80 -18.03 6.74
CA PRO A 171 -9.71 -17.14 6.39
C PRO A 171 -8.59 -17.96 5.76
N CYS A 172 -8.17 -17.58 4.55
CA CYS A 172 -6.99 -18.16 3.93
C CYS A 172 -5.81 -17.88 4.86
N GLU A 173 -5.33 -18.85 5.61
CA GLU A 173 -4.09 -18.72 6.35
C GLU A 173 -3.01 -18.35 5.31
N LYS A 174 -2.49 -17.13 5.43
CA LYS A 174 -1.37 -16.66 4.60
C LYS A 174 -0.28 -17.71 4.71
N GLY A 175 -0.12 -18.51 3.66
CA GLY A 175 0.92 -19.50 3.60
C GLY A 175 2.24 -18.84 3.97
N LYS A 176 2.80 -19.21 5.12
CA LYS A 176 4.16 -18.85 5.49
C LYS A 176 5.02 -19.31 4.34
N ASN A 177 5.55 -18.35 3.57
CA ASN A 177 6.55 -18.58 2.54
C ASN A 177 7.69 -19.40 3.13
N LYS A 178 7.68 -20.69 2.86
CA LYS A 178 8.78 -21.60 3.06
C LYS A 178 9.76 -21.43 1.89
N ILE A 179 10.27 -20.21 1.74
CA ILE A 179 11.39 -19.92 0.84
C ILE A 179 12.44 -19.26 1.72
N MET A 180 13.33 -20.05 2.27
CA MET A 180 14.69 -19.76 2.67
C MET A 180 15.18 -20.78 3.71
N GLN A 181 15.44 -22.00 3.26
CA GLN A 181 16.36 -22.90 3.94
C GLN A 181 16.83 -23.95 2.91
N ASN A 182 17.65 -23.54 1.96
CA ASN A 182 18.48 -24.44 1.16
C ASN A 182 19.60 -23.65 0.46
N GLN A 183 20.43 -22.97 1.26
CA GLN A 183 21.75 -22.48 0.81
C GLN A 183 22.72 -22.41 2.00
N GLU A 184 22.90 -23.53 2.69
CA GLU A 184 24.08 -23.75 3.53
C GLU A 184 24.34 -25.25 3.54
N GLU A 185 24.80 -25.78 2.40
CA GLU A 185 25.59 -27.02 2.32
C GLU A 185 26.04 -27.21 0.87
N ARG A 186 27.11 -26.47 0.50
CA ARG A 186 28.13 -26.91 -0.46
C ARG A 186 29.37 -26.02 -0.37
#